data_cbd04f46e61fd85bb5372a527987b537
#
_entry.id   cbd04f46e61fd85bb5372a527987b537
#
_cell.length_a   1.000
_cell.length_b   1.000
_cell.length_c   1.000
_cell.angle_alpha   90.00
_cell.angle_beta   90.00
_cell.angle_gamma   90.00
#
_symmetry.space_group_name_H-M   'P 1'
#
loop_
_entity.id
_entity.type
_entity.pdbx_description
1 polymer ?
#
loop_
_entity_poly.entity_id
_entity_poly.type
_entity_poly.pdbx_seq_one_letter_code
_entity_poly.pdbx_strand_id
1 'polypeptide(L)'
;MKYIFITGGVVSGLGKGICAASLGRLLKQRGLRVQNQKFDPYLNVDPGTMSPYQHGEVFVTDDGAETDLDLGHYERFTDESLTAGCSVSAGKVYWSVLCREREGGYLGRTVQIIPHITDEIKSRIYQMDNGTSDVLITEIGCTVGDIESQPFLEAIRQVAAEQGKKNVLFIHVPMIVEIPGSGELKSKPTQHSVKELLSIGIQPDILVCRTNQPMTEDICRKIALFCNMEPDCVIPNTTASTLYEVPLLLEREGLANVVCRKLELACGAPDLTAWSEMVARIKTASRHVSIALVGKYTELHDAYLSVEESLFHAGTANNVIVDINWVDSSKLTQENAEAVLGGCAGILVPGGFGDRGIEGMIVAAQYARTHKIPYFGICLGMQIAVIEFARHVLGWEDAHSAEFDEFTKHPVIDIMPEQKSITQKGGTMRLGAYPCVLSEGSRAAALYGKTEISERHRHRYEFCNDFRDAFVAAGLVPTGLSPDGRLVEIVELPDHPWFTACQFHPEFKSRPDRPHPLFFGFVEAAASRI
;
A
#
# COMPACT_ATOMS: atom_id res chain seq x y z
N MET A 1 25.12 5.38 -9.10
CA MET A 1 24.11 4.76 -8.20
C MET A 1 24.58 3.38 -7.78
N LYS A 2 24.22 2.91 -6.57
CA LYS A 2 24.43 1.52 -6.10
C LYS A 2 23.14 0.74 -6.21
N TYR A 3 23.21 -0.55 -6.51
CA TYR A 3 22.05 -1.42 -6.73
C TYR A 3 22.01 -2.52 -5.66
N ILE A 4 20.87 -2.66 -5.00
CA ILE A 4 20.61 -3.72 -4.03
C ILE A 4 19.44 -4.54 -4.56
N PHE A 5 19.66 -5.83 -4.81
CA PHE A 5 18.61 -6.75 -5.24
C PHE A 5 18.19 -7.64 -4.08
N ILE A 6 16.89 -7.65 -3.76
CA ILE A 6 16.33 -8.47 -2.70
C ILE A 6 15.55 -9.61 -3.32
N THR A 7 15.97 -10.84 -3.03
CA THR A 7 15.34 -12.08 -3.47
C THR A 7 14.83 -12.85 -2.26
N GLY A 8 13.91 -13.78 -2.44
CA GLY A 8 13.43 -14.63 -1.37
C GLY A 8 13.33 -16.09 -1.78
N GLY A 9 13.31 -16.95 -0.81
CA GLY A 9 13.21 -18.38 -1.06
C GLY A 9 12.51 -19.15 0.04
N VAL A 10 12.20 -20.42 -0.22
CA VAL A 10 11.45 -21.36 0.58
C VAL A 10 9.93 -21.20 0.43
N VAL A 11 9.35 -20.02 0.75
CA VAL A 11 7.92 -19.70 0.59
C VAL A 11 7.73 -18.23 0.27
N SER A 12 6.57 -17.87 -0.25
CA SER A 12 6.13 -16.47 -0.40
C SER A 12 5.74 -15.87 0.98
N GLY A 13 5.59 -14.54 1.05
CA GLY A 13 5.14 -13.88 2.29
C GLY A 13 6.19 -13.83 3.42
N LEU A 14 7.48 -14.05 3.12
CA LEU A 14 8.56 -13.98 4.13
C LEU A 14 8.91 -12.56 4.60
N GLY A 15 8.28 -11.53 4.01
CA GLY A 15 8.54 -10.15 4.34
C GLY A 15 9.72 -9.53 3.58
N LYS A 16 9.94 -9.92 2.31
CA LYS A 16 10.89 -9.24 1.41
C LYS A 16 10.59 -7.74 1.31
N GLY A 17 9.31 -7.37 1.11
CA GLY A 17 8.85 -5.98 1.04
C GLY A 17 9.18 -5.20 2.31
N ILE A 18 8.91 -5.77 3.47
CA ILE A 18 9.24 -5.14 4.76
C ILE A 18 10.76 -5.04 4.97
N CYS A 19 11.53 -6.04 4.50
CA CYS A 19 13.00 -5.96 4.52
C CYS A 19 13.51 -4.83 3.61
N ALA A 20 12.97 -4.70 2.40
CA ALA A 20 13.31 -3.64 1.45
C ALA A 20 12.94 -2.25 2.00
N ALA A 21 11.73 -2.10 2.54
CA ALA A 21 11.25 -0.88 3.16
C ALA A 21 12.09 -0.48 4.39
N SER A 22 12.39 -1.44 5.26
CA SER A 22 13.22 -1.23 6.45
C SER A 22 14.64 -0.81 6.09
N LEU A 23 15.27 -1.49 5.13
CA LEU A 23 16.61 -1.10 4.66
C LEU A 23 16.58 0.30 4.02
N GLY A 24 15.54 0.60 3.22
CA GLY A 24 15.33 1.94 2.67
C GLY A 24 15.29 3.01 3.76
N ARG A 25 14.51 2.79 4.82
CA ARG A 25 14.47 3.68 5.98
C ARG A 25 15.83 3.84 6.64
N LEU A 26 16.54 2.75 6.92
CA LEU A 26 17.84 2.77 7.58
C LEU A 26 18.91 3.53 6.78
N LEU A 27 18.96 3.33 5.47
CA LEU A 27 19.90 4.03 4.60
C LEU A 27 19.53 5.52 4.46
N LYS A 28 18.24 5.85 4.37
CA LYS A 28 17.76 7.24 4.36
C LYS A 28 18.14 7.97 5.65
N GLN A 29 18.00 7.35 6.81
CA GLN A 29 18.38 7.93 8.10
C GLN A 29 19.92 8.11 8.26
N ARG A 30 20.70 7.47 7.41
CA ARG A 30 22.15 7.68 7.28
C ARG A 30 22.53 8.80 6.31
N GLY A 31 21.52 9.52 5.76
CA GLY A 31 21.72 10.64 4.84
C GLY A 31 21.82 10.24 3.38
N LEU A 32 21.54 8.99 3.02
CA LEU A 32 21.53 8.53 1.62
C LEU A 32 20.17 8.75 0.97
N ARG A 33 20.17 9.08 -0.32
CA ARG A 33 18.96 9.18 -1.15
C ARG A 33 18.66 7.81 -1.74
N VAL A 34 17.54 7.23 -1.30
CA VAL A 34 17.17 5.85 -1.60
C VAL A 34 15.89 5.82 -2.43
N GLN A 35 15.86 4.95 -3.43
CA GLN A 35 14.65 4.57 -4.16
C GLN A 35 14.35 3.09 -3.96
N ASN A 36 13.06 2.76 -3.89
CA ASN A 36 12.60 1.37 -3.87
C ASN A 36 11.89 1.04 -5.19
N GLN A 37 12.11 -0.17 -5.69
CA GLN A 37 11.48 -0.70 -6.91
C GLN A 37 10.99 -2.12 -6.65
N LYS A 38 9.83 -2.47 -7.20
CA LYS A 38 9.23 -3.80 -7.14
C LYS A 38 9.15 -4.42 -8.52
N PHE A 39 9.60 -5.65 -8.65
CA PHE A 39 9.37 -6.49 -9.82
C PHE A 39 8.42 -7.63 -9.49
N ASP A 40 7.28 -7.67 -10.20
CA ASP A 40 6.23 -8.66 -10.03
C ASP A 40 6.20 -9.60 -11.22
N PRO A 41 6.50 -10.90 -11.03
CA PRO A 41 6.62 -11.85 -12.13
C PRO A 41 5.29 -12.26 -12.79
N TYR A 42 4.13 -11.83 -12.30
CA TYR A 42 2.85 -12.15 -12.93
C TYR A 42 2.68 -11.46 -14.31
N LEU A 43 1.83 -12.07 -15.17
CA LEU A 43 1.60 -11.61 -16.54
C LEU A 43 0.54 -10.49 -16.68
N ASN A 44 -0.11 -10.09 -15.61
CA ASN A 44 -0.98 -8.91 -15.65
C ASN A 44 -0.13 -7.66 -15.94
N VAL A 45 -0.64 -6.75 -16.77
CA VAL A 45 0.07 -5.50 -17.07
C VAL A 45 0.20 -4.66 -15.81
N ASP A 46 -0.89 -4.57 -15.03
CA ASP A 46 -0.95 -3.96 -13.71
C ASP A 46 -2.02 -4.68 -12.86
N PRO A 47 -2.09 -4.43 -11.54
CA PRO A 47 -3.09 -5.05 -10.68
C PRO A 47 -4.48 -4.42 -10.77
N GLY A 48 -4.69 -3.36 -11.53
CA GLY A 48 -5.92 -2.56 -11.55
C GLY A 48 -7.19 -3.34 -11.90
N THR A 49 -7.06 -4.44 -12.65
CA THR A 49 -8.17 -5.33 -13.03
C THR A 49 -8.19 -6.65 -12.23
N MET A 50 -7.27 -6.83 -11.30
CA MET A 50 -7.20 -8.04 -10.48
C MET A 50 -8.23 -8.02 -9.35
N SER A 51 -8.67 -9.20 -8.93
CA SER A 51 -9.57 -9.32 -7.79
C SER A 51 -8.85 -8.99 -6.49
N PRO A 52 -9.38 -8.09 -5.65
CA PRO A 52 -8.80 -7.82 -4.33
C PRO A 52 -8.70 -9.06 -3.43
N TYR A 53 -9.55 -10.06 -3.62
CA TYR A 53 -9.48 -11.34 -2.90
C TYR A 53 -8.28 -12.21 -3.27
N GLN A 54 -7.65 -11.98 -4.42
CA GLN A 54 -6.48 -12.75 -4.87
C GLN A 54 -5.18 -12.00 -4.70
N HIS A 55 -5.22 -10.67 -4.81
CA HIS A 55 -4.02 -9.85 -4.91
C HIS A 55 -3.84 -8.86 -3.73
N GLY A 56 -4.89 -8.65 -2.93
CA GLY A 56 -4.91 -7.57 -1.94
C GLY A 56 -5.29 -6.22 -2.56
N GLU A 57 -4.95 -5.13 -1.88
CA GLU A 57 -5.27 -3.79 -2.37
C GLU A 57 -4.46 -3.42 -3.61
N VAL A 58 -5.05 -2.57 -4.43
CA VAL A 58 -4.35 -1.87 -5.51
C VAL A 58 -3.91 -0.51 -4.98
N PHE A 59 -2.61 -0.35 -4.80
CA PHE A 59 -2.02 0.92 -4.35
C PHE A 59 -1.84 1.85 -5.54
N VAL A 60 -2.17 3.15 -5.38
CA VAL A 60 -2.06 4.13 -6.45
C VAL A 60 -1.00 5.18 -6.11
N THR A 61 -0.08 5.43 -7.05
CA THR A 61 0.97 6.45 -6.93
C THR A 61 0.48 7.84 -7.32
N ASP A 62 1.26 8.88 -7.02
CA ASP A 62 0.90 10.28 -7.37
C ASP A 62 0.75 10.47 -8.90
N ASP A 63 1.54 9.79 -9.70
CA ASP A 63 1.48 9.82 -11.17
C ASP A 63 0.43 8.88 -11.79
N GLY A 64 -0.42 8.26 -10.96
CA GLY A 64 -1.58 7.49 -11.40
C GLY A 64 -1.31 6.03 -11.77
N ALA A 65 -0.17 5.48 -11.40
CA ALA A 65 0.05 4.04 -11.58
C ALA A 65 -0.72 3.22 -10.56
N GLU A 66 -1.42 2.19 -11.04
CA GLU A 66 -1.97 1.10 -10.24
C GLU A 66 -0.86 0.08 -9.99
N THR A 67 -0.58 -0.21 -8.71
CA THR A 67 0.60 -0.97 -8.30
C THR A 67 0.28 -1.98 -7.21
N ASP A 68 1.23 -2.87 -6.94
CA ASP A 68 1.19 -3.82 -5.83
C ASP A 68 1.21 -3.10 -4.46
N LEU A 69 0.63 -3.74 -3.45
CA LEU A 69 0.54 -3.22 -2.07
C LEU A 69 1.90 -2.96 -1.41
N ASP A 70 2.97 -3.63 -1.85
CA ASP A 70 4.33 -3.43 -1.32
C ASP A 70 4.83 -2.00 -1.50
N LEU A 71 4.37 -1.29 -2.56
CA LEU A 71 4.71 0.13 -2.74
C LEU A 71 4.19 0.99 -1.59
N GLY A 72 3.03 0.64 -1.03
CA GLY A 72 2.51 1.27 0.19
C GLY A 72 3.46 1.09 1.37
N HIS A 73 4.03 -0.11 1.56
CA HIS A 73 5.04 -0.33 2.59
C HIS A 73 6.28 0.52 2.36
N TYR A 74 6.79 0.58 1.12
CA TYR A 74 7.97 1.41 0.82
C TYR A 74 7.71 2.88 1.15
N GLU A 75 6.57 3.45 0.71
CA GLU A 75 6.23 4.84 1.01
C GLU A 75 6.04 5.10 2.51
N ARG A 76 5.38 4.18 3.24
CA ARG A 76 5.18 4.31 4.70
C ARG A 76 6.49 4.31 5.47
N PHE A 77 7.46 3.50 5.05
CA PHE A 77 8.74 3.39 5.75
C PHE A 77 9.73 4.49 5.35
N THR A 78 9.81 4.84 4.07
CA THR A 78 10.79 5.81 3.57
C THR A 78 10.30 7.25 3.60
N ASP A 79 8.98 7.48 3.72
CA ASP A 79 8.33 8.79 3.57
C ASP A 79 8.71 9.47 2.23
N GLU A 80 8.74 8.66 1.16
CA GLU A 80 8.93 9.12 -0.21
C GLU A 80 7.74 8.72 -1.06
N SER A 81 7.27 9.62 -1.94
CA SER A 81 6.26 9.26 -2.94
C SER A 81 6.94 8.54 -4.11
N LEU A 82 6.43 7.35 -4.42
CA LEU A 82 6.91 6.53 -5.52
C LEU A 82 6.20 6.86 -6.83
N THR A 83 6.78 6.41 -7.94
CA THR A 83 6.27 6.64 -9.30
C THR A 83 6.00 5.33 -10.02
N ALA A 84 5.36 5.40 -11.19
CA ALA A 84 5.10 4.26 -12.08
C ALA A 84 6.33 3.40 -12.39
N GLY A 85 7.51 4.02 -12.46
CA GLY A 85 8.79 3.32 -12.67
C GLY A 85 9.19 2.40 -11.51
N CYS A 86 8.60 2.62 -10.33
CA CYS A 86 8.88 1.79 -9.14
C CYS A 86 8.12 0.45 -9.14
N SER A 87 7.15 0.24 -10.04
CA SER A 87 6.38 -1.01 -10.15
C SER A 87 6.45 -1.57 -11.58
N VAL A 88 7.06 -2.73 -11.72
CA VAL A 88 7.27 -3.38 -13.02
C VAL A 88 6.78 -4.82 -12.95
N SER A 89 5.71 -5.14 -13.70
CA SER A 89 5.22 -6.51 -13.88
C SER A 89 5.87 -7.21 -15.07
N ALA A 90 5.88 -8.53 -15.07
CA ALA A 90 6.26 -9.29 -16.27
C ALA A 90 5.37 -8.90 -17.46
N GLY A 91 4.06 -8.68 -17.21
CA GLY A 91 3.14 -8.24 -18.25
C GLY A 91 3.57 -6.94 -18.93
N LYS A 92 3.96 -5.91 -18.16
CA LYS A 92 4.50 -4.65 -18.73
C LYS A 92 5.75 -4.88 -19.59
N VAL A 93 6.66 -5.74 -19.12
CA VAL A 93 7.92 -6.06 -19.83
C VAL A 93 7.62 -6.78 -21.15
N TYR A 94 6.85 -7.87 -21.09
CA TYR A 94 6.50 -8.64 -22.28
C TYR A 94 5.70 -7.81 -23.30
N TRP A 95 4.73 -7.03 -22.80
CA TRP A 95 3.92 -6.15 -23.64
C TRP A 95 4.78 -5.13 -24.39
N SER A 96 5.73 -4.48 -23.70
CA SER A 96 6.67 -3.53 -24.31
C SER A 96 7.49 -4.18 -25.43
N VAL A 97 8.05 -5.37 -25.17
CA VAL A 97 8.86 -6.10 -26.16
C VAL A 97 8.03 -6.56 -27.36
N LEU A 98 6.79 -7.07 -27.12
CA LEU A 98 5.90 -7.52 -28.19
C LEU A 98 5.40 -6.36 -29.05
N CYS A 99 5.04 -5.22 -28.47
CA CYS A 99 4.68 -4.02 -29.22
C CYS A 99 5.83 -3.56 -30.11
N ARG A 100 7.05 -3.48 -29.54
CA ARG A 100 8.24 -3.10 -30.30
C ARG A 100 8.55 -4.07 -31.43
N GLU A 101 8.31 -5.38 -31.23
CA GLU A 101 8.44 -6.38 -32.31
C GLU A 101 7.44 -6.09 -33.44
N ARG A 102 6.17 -5.86 -33.11
CA ARG A 102 5.11 -5.58 -34.10
C ARG A 102 5.35 -4.28 -34.88
N GLU A 103 6.00 -3.31 -34.28
CA GLU A 103 6.43 -2.05 -34.91
C GLU A 103 7.72 -2.20 -35.76
N GLY A 104 8.32 -3.40 -35.82
CA GLY A 104 9.54 -3.67 -36.58
C GLY A 104 10.82 -3.19 -35.88
N GLY A 105 10.78 -2.83 -34.61
CA GLY A 105 11.90 -2.26 -33.86
C GLY A 105 13.10 -3.19 -33.72
N TYR A 106 12.96 -4.48 -33.99
CA TYR A 106 14.06 -5.47 -33.98
C TYR A 106 14.63 -5.82 -35.35
N LEU A 107 14.16 -5.14 -36.41
CA LEU A 107 14.73 -5.24 -37.78
C LEU A 107 14.81 -6.70 -38.29
N GLY A 108 13.78 -7.50 -38.03
CA GLY A 108 13.67 -8.89 -38.49
C GLY A 108 14.48 -9.91 -37.68
N ARG A 109 15.07 -9.52 -36.54
CA ARG A 109 15.75 -10.45 -35.65
C ARG A 109 14.75 -11.35 -34.92
N THR A 110 15.16 -12.58 -34.59
CA THR A 110 14.41 -13.44 -33.69
C THR A 110 14.42 -12.86 -32.29
N VAL A 111 13.24 -12.56 -31.76
CA VAL A 111 13.08 -12.04 -30.38
C VAL A 111 13.01 -13.21 -29.39
N GLN A 112 13.82 -13.15 -28.32
CA GLN A 112 14.00 -14.22 -27.34
C GLN A 112 14.00 -13.64 -25.93
N ILE A 113 13.84 -14.50 -24.91
CA ILE A 113 13.94 -14.07 -23.50
C ILE A 113 15.29 -13.39 -23.25
N ILE A 114 16.38 -14.06 -23.66
CA ILE A 114 17.73 -13.48 -23.66
C ILE A 114 18.09 -13.19 -25.12
N PRO A 115 18.46 -11.96 -25.48
CA PRO A 115 18.64 -10.80 -24.60
C PRO A 115 17.41 -9.88 -24.47
N HIS A 116 16.34 -10.03 -25.25
CA HIS A 116 15.36 -8.97 -25.47
C HIS A 116 14.48 -8.66 -24.23
N ILE A 117 14.00 -9.70 -23.53
CA ILE A 117 13.25 -9.52 -22.28
C ILE A 117 14.20 -9.07 -21.16
N THR A 118 15.37 -9.69 -21.05
CA THR A 118 16.37 -9.30 -20.03
C THR A 118 16.87 -7.88 -20.23
N ASP A 119 17.07 -7.42 -21.47
CA ASP A 119 17.45 -6.03 -21.77
C ASP A 119 16.35 -5.04 -21.42
N GLU A 120 15.08 -5.39 -21.67
CA GLU A 120 13.93 -4.56 -21.23
C GLU A 120 13.87 -4.45 -19.71
N ILE A 121 14.04 -5.57 -18.98
CA ILE A 121 14.10 -5.55 -17.50
C ILE A 121 15.25 -4.67 -17.01
N LYS A 122 16.47 -4.84 -17.59
CA LYS A 122 17.62 -4.00 -17.23
C LYS A 122 17.37 -2.52 -17.52
N SER A 123 16.70 -2.21 -18.63
CA SER A 123 16.35 -0.83 -18.96
C SER A 123 15.47 -0.19 -17.91
N ARG A 124 14.50 -0.95 -17.33
CA ARG A 124 13.65 -0.49 -16.22
C ARG A 124 14.42 -0.23 -14.92
N ILE A 125 15.48 -1.01 -14.67
CA ILE A 125 16.40 -0.77 -13.54
C ILE A 125 17.19 0.51 -13.79
N TYR A 126 17.80 0.65 -14.96
CA TYR A 126 18.65 1.80 -15.28
C TYR A 126 17.89 3.13 -15.42
N GLN A 127 16.61 3.09 -15.83
CA GLN A 127 15.73 4.27 -15.87
C GLN A 127 15.50 4.90 -14.48
N MET A 128 15.69 4.14 -13.40
CA MET A 128 15.62 4.67 -12.03
C MET A 128 16.83 5.53 -11.67
N ASP A 129 17.93 5.45 -12.45
CA ASP A 129 19.10 6.32 -12.26
C ASP A 129 18.85 7.71 -12.85
N ASN A 130 18.27 8.58 -12.07
CA ASN A 130 18.00 9.97 -12.40
C ASN A 130 19.15 10.93 -12.02
N GLY A 131 20.31 10.39 -11.60
CA GLY A 131 21.46 11.17 -11.13
C GLY A 131 21.27 11.81 -9.74
N THR A 132 20.11 11.61 -9.08
CA THR A 132 19.83 12.18 -7.76
C THR A 132 19.88 11.14 -6.65
N SER A 133 19.70 9.86 -6.95
CA SER A 133 19.68 8.79 -5.96
C SER A 133 21.02 8.12 -5.80
N ASP A 134 21.38 7.77 -4.56
CA ASP A 134 22.62 7.10 -4.21
C ASP A 134 22.47 5.58 -4.30
N VAL A 135 21.27 5.07 -3.91
CA VAL A 135 20.96 3.63 -3.84
C VAL A 135 19.59 3.34 -4.44
N LEU A 136 19.51 2.30 -5.26
CA LEU A 136 18.26 1.66 -5.70
C LEU A 136 18.14 0.29 -5.02
N ILE A 137 17.03 0.07 -4.33
CA ILE A 137 16.66 -1.22 -3.75
C ILE A 137 15.55 -1.82 -4.62
N THR A 138 15.85 -2.91 -5.32
CA THR A 138 14.87 -3.61 -6.17
C THR A 138 14.50 -4.96 -5.54
N GLU A 139 13.23 -5.13 -5.20
CA GLU A 139 12.69 -6.39 -4.72
C GLU A 139 12.21 -7.24 -5.90
N ILE A 140 12.62 -8.51 -5.92
CA ILE A 140 12.13 -9.50 -6.88
C ILE A 140 10.98 -10.28 -6.23
N GLY A 141 9.79 -10.17 -6.81
CA GLY A 141 8.60 -10.92 -6.40
C GLY A 141 8.77 -12.44 -6.58
N CYS A 142 7.81 -13.22 -6.02
CA CYS A 142 7.85 -14.69 -5.98
C CYS A 142 9.06 -15.26 -5.22
N THR A 143 9.31 -16.56 -5.39
CA THR A 143 10.43 -17.28 -4.78
C THR A 143 11.47 -17.66 -5.82
N VAL A 144 12.71 -17.79 -5.38
CA VAL A 144 13.78 -18.36 -6.23
C VAL A 144 13.43 -19.82 -6.53
N GLY A 145 13.44 -20.17 -7.82
CA GLY A 145 12.99 -21.47 -8.31
C GLY A 145 11.67 -21.41 -9.09
N ASP A 146 10.87 -20.37 -8.91
CA ASP A 146 9.65 -20.16 -9.69
C ASP A 146 10.00 -19.79 -11.13
N ILE A 147 9.30 -20.39 -12.10
CA ILE A 147 9.55 -20.20 -13.54
C ILE A 147 9.39 -18.72 -13.92
N GLU A 148 8.37 -18.07 -13.35
CA GLU A 148 8.01 -16.70 -13.66
C GLU A 148 9.10 -15.69 -13.25
N SER A 149 9.88 -16.00 -12.21
CA SER A 149 10.93 -15.11 -11.70
C SER A 149 12.24 -15.22 -12.48
N GLN A 150 12.45 -16.28 -13.27
CA GLN A 150 13.73 -16.56 -13.91
C GLN A 150 14.25 -15.44 -14.84
N PRO A 151 13.43 -14.79 -15.71
CA PRO A 151 13.91 -13.68 -16.53
C PRO A 151 14.42 -12.49 -15.70
N PHE A 152 13.79 -12.22 -14.55
CA PHE A 152 14.21 -11.16 -13.63
C PHE A 152 15.52 -11.51 -12.93
N LEU A 153 15.66 -12.76 -12.45
CA LEU A 153 16.90 -13.23 -11.83
C LEU A 153 18.07 -13.21 -12.81
N GLU A 154 17.84 -13.63 -14.06
CA GLU A 154 18.86 -13.54 -15.11
C GLU A 154 19.23 -12.07 -15.42
N ALA A 155 18.25 -11.17 -15.49
CA ALA A 155 18.51 -9.76 -15.73
C ALA A 155 19.35 -9.11 -14.61
N ILE A 156 19.03 -9.34 -13.32
CA ILE A 156 19.82 -8.79 -12.21
C ILE A 156 21.23 -9.41 -12.13
N ARG A 157 21.39 -10.68 -12.54
CA ARG A 157 22.70 -11.30 -12.69
C ARG A 157 23.54 -10.58 -13.77
N GLN A 158 22.90 -10.22 -14.89
CA GLN A 158 23.56 -9.45 -15.96
C GLN A 158 23.91 -8.03 -15.49
N VAL A 159 23.00 -7.34 -14.75
CA VAL A 159 23.30 -6.03 -14.14
C VAL A 159 24.55 -6.12 -13.25
N ALA A 160 24.67 -7.17 -12.45
CA ALA A 160 25.85 -7.34 -11.60
C ALA A 160 27.14 -7.53 -12.41
N ALA A 161 27.07 -8.22 -13.55
CA ALA A 161 28.23 -8.36 -14.45
C ALA A 161 28.59 -7.03 -15.12
N GLU A 162 27.60 -6.22 -15.52
CA GLU A 162 27.78 -4.93 -16.19
C GLU A 162 28.28 -3.84 -15.24
N GLN A 163 27.71 -3.74 -14.04
CA GLN A 163 27.99 -2.68 -13.06
C GLN A 163 29.20 -3.01 -12.15
N GLY A 164 29.54 -4.30 -12.03
CA GLY A 164 30.63 -4.80 -11.20
C GLY A 164 30.24 -4.92 -9.72
N LYS A 165 30.94 -5.83 -9.02
CA LYS A 165 30.66 -6.22 -7.63
C LYS A 165 30.67 -5.09 -6.60
N LYS A 166 31.36 -3.99 -6.85
CA LYS A 166 31.40 -2.83 -5.96
C LYS A 166 30.11 -1.99 -5.98
N ASN A 167 29.31 -2.16 -7.03
CA ASN A 167 28.09 -1.38 -7.25
C ASN A 167 26.81 -2.18 -7.11
N VAL A 168 26.90 -3.51 -6.95
CA VAL A 168 25.75 -4.40 -6.84
C VAL A 168 25.88 -5.29 -5.60
N LEU A 169 24.77 -5.43 -4.87
CA LEU A 169 24.69 -6.26 -3.68
C LEU A 169 23.42 -7.11 -3.73
N PHE A 170 23.54 -8.40 -3.43
CA PHE A 170 22.43 -9.34 -3.37
C PHE A 170 22.09 -9.68 -1.93
N ILE A 171 20.85 -9.37 -1.53
CA ILE A 171 20.25 -9.79 -0.27
C ILE A 171 19.28 -10.92 -0.56
N HIS A 172 19.41 -12.02 0.15
CA HIS A 172 18.46 -13.12 0.07
C HIS A 172 17.72 -13.28 1.39
N VAL A 173 16.38 -13.38 1.33
CA VAL A 173 15.51 -13.52 2.50
C VAL A 173 14.97 -14.95 2.56
N PRO A 174 15.67 -15.88 3.23
CA PRO A 174 15.21 -17.23 3.45
C PRO A 174 14.53 -17.39 4.82
N MET A 175 13.88 -18.54 5.02
CA MET A 175 13.27 -18.92 6.29
C MET A 175 14.15 -19.93 7.05
N ILE A 176 14.28 -19.71 8.36
CA ILE A 176 14.76 -20.73 9.31
C ILE A 176 13.53 -21.40 9.89
N VAL A 177 13.45 -22.71 9.71
CA VAL A 177 12.29 -23.51 10.15
C VAL A 177 12.52 -24.02 11.56
N GLU A 178 11.56 -23.78 12.44
CA GLU A 178 11.47 -24.40 13.75
C GLU A 178 10.70 -25.72 13.65
N ILE A 179 11.23 -26.80 14.25
CA ILE A 179 10.50 -28.05 14.32
C ILE A 179 9.56 -28.02 15.54
N PRO A 180 8.23 -28.12 15.31
CA PRO A 180 7.27 -28.19 16.41
C PRO A 180 7.60 -29.30 17.40
N GLY A 181 7.54 -28.99 18.69
CA GLY A 181 7.77 -29.93 19.79
C GLY A 181 9.22 -30.07 20.25
N SER A 182 10.23 -29.83 19.40
CA SER A 182 11.63 -29.79 19.83
C SER A 182 12.20 -28.39 20.04
N GLY A 183 11.56 -27.37 19.45
CA GLY A 183 12.08 -25.99 19.44
C GLY A 183 13.39 -25.82 18.66
N GLU A 184 13.83 -26.85 17.93
CA GLU A 184 15.10 -26.84 17.22
C GLU A 184 15.00 -26.07 15.91
N LEU A 185 15.88 -25.09 15.70
CA LEU A 185 16.00 -24.34 14.46
C LEU A 185 16.78 -25.13 13.41
N LYS A 186 16.19 -25.28 12.22
CA LYS A 186 16.78 -26.01 11.08
C LYS A 186 17.20 -25.06 9.96
N SER A 187 18.48 -25.07 9.63
CA SER A 187 19.09 -24.29 8.55
C SER A 187 19.04 -24.94 7.17
N LYS A 188 18.56 -26.17 7.05
CA LYS A 188 18.53 -26.91 5.76
C LYS A 188 17.70 -26.22 4.69
N PRO A 189 16.46 -25.72 4.95
CA PRO A 189 15.68 -24.99 3.95
C PRO A 189 16.41 -23.76 3.41
N THR A 190 17.04 -22.98 4.31
CA THR A 190 17.90 -21.83 3.95
C THR A 190 19.04 -22.23 3.01
N GLN A 191 19.77 -23.32 3.35
CA GLN A 191 20.86 -23.82 2.52
C GLN A 191 20.39 -24.25 1.13
N HIS A 192 19.20 -24.88 1.03
CA HIS A 192 18.61 -25.26 -0.26
C HIS A 192 18.22 -24.04 -1.07
N SER A 193 17.59 -23.05 -0.46
CA SER A 193 17.20 -21.81 -1.13
C SER A 193 18.41 -21.04 -1.69
N VAL A 194 19.50 -20.98 -0.93
CA VAL A 194 20.76 -20.38 -1.40
C VAL A 194 21.36 -21.18 -2.57
N LYS A 195 21.27 -22.53 -2.54
CA LYS A 195 21.74 -23.36 -3.65
C LYS A 195 20.97 -23.13 -4.95
N GLU A 196 19.65 -22.93 -4.86
CA GLU A 196 18.83 -22.56 -6.02
C GLU A 196 19.30 -21.23 -6.61
N LEU A 197 19.56 -20.22 -5.79
CA LEU A 197 20.07 -18.92 -6.24
C LEU A 197 21.47 -19.06 -6.88
N LEU A 198 22.34 -19.87 -6.28
CA LEU A 198 23.67 -20.19 -6.83
C LEU A 198 23.59 -20.91 -8.18
N SER A 199 22.60 -21.77 -8.40
CA SER A 199 22.42 -22.49 -9.68
C SER A 199 22.12 -21.55 -10.84
N ILE A 200 21.59 -20.35 -10.57
CA ILE A 200 21.34 -19.28 -11.53
C ILE A 200 22.58 -18.37 -11.71
N GLY A 201 23.64 -18.60 -10.91
CA GLY A 201 24.87 -17.81 -10.96
C GLY A 201 24.87 -16.57 -10.06
N ILE A 202 23.98 -16.49 -9.09
CA ILE A 202 23.92 -15.40 -8.11
C ILE A 202 24.40 -15.90 -6.75
N GLN A 203 25.52 -15.37 -6.26
CA GLN A 203 25.98 -15.56 -4.87
C GLN A 203 25.36 -14.44 -4.03
N PRO A 204 24.53 -14.76 -3.00
CA PRO A 204 24.05 -13.72 -2.08
C PRO A 204 25.22 -13.18 -1.24
N ASP A 205 25.21 -11.86 -1.02
CA ASP A 205 26.18 -11.15 -0.18
C ASP A 205 25.71 -11.10 1.27
N ILE A 206 24.40 -11.09 1.49
CA ILE A 206 23.75 -11.03 2.80
C ILE A 206 22.56 -11.97 2.82
N LEU A 207 22.35 -12.68 3.93
CA LEU A 207 21.14 -13.42 4.24
C LEU A 207 20.39 -12.72 5.36
N VAL A 208 19.12 -12.36 5.12
CA VAL A 208 18.20 -11.86 6.15
C VAL A 208 17.27 -13.02 6.53
N CYS A 209 17.65 -13.76 7.56
CA CYS A 209 17.03 -15.03 7.93
C CYS A 209 15.75 -14.81 8.75
N ARG A 210 14.58 -15.03 8.16
CA ARG A 210 13.29 -14.96 8.85
C ARG A 210 13.15 -16.10 9.84
N THR A 211 12.85 -15.79 11.10
CA THR A 211 12.73 -16.76 12.20
C THR A 211 11.73 -16.29 13.25
N ASN A 212 11.14 -17.23 13.98
CA ASN A 212 10.25 -16.93 15.11
C ASN A 212 10.99 -16.84 16.45
N GLN A 213 12.23 -17.31 16.50
CA GLN A 213 13.07 -17.33 17.70
C GLN A 213 14.43 -16.68 17.44
N PRO A 214 15.10 -16.15 18.47
CA PRO A 214 16.47 -15.65 18.33
C PRO A 214 17.41 -16.73 17.79
N MET A 215 18.27 -16.38 16.85
CA MET A 215 19.31 -17.25 16.34
C MET A 215 20.57 -17.18 17.20
N THR A 216 21.16 -18.34 17.49
CA THR A 216 22.46 -18.36 18.18
C THR A 216 23.61 -18.08 17.21
N GLU A 217 24.74 -17.62 17.73
CA GLU A 217 25.96 -17.42 16.92
C GLU A 217 26.38 -18.69 16.18
N ASP A 218 26.23 -19.88 16.80
CA ASP A 218 26.59 -21.15 16.18
C ASP A 218 25.72 -21.47 14.96
N ILE A 219 24.44 -21.13 15.00
CA ILE A 219 23.55 -21.27 13.84
C ILE A 219 23.97 -20.31 12.73
N CYS A 220 24.25 -19.04 13.07
CA CYS A 220 24.73 -18.05 12.09
C CYS A 220 26.05 -18.47 11.46
N ARG A 221 27.03 -18.92 12.24
CA ARG A 221 28.32 -19.46 11.74
C ARG A 221 28.12 -20.68 10.85
N LYS A 222 27.23 -21.59 11.23
CA LYS A 222 26.91 -22.76 10.43
C LYS A 222 26.30 -22.38 9.08
N ILE A 223 25.35 -21.44 9.05
CA ILE A 223 24.74 -20.96 7.81
C ILE A 223 25.79 -20.28 6.94
N ALA A 224 26.60 -19.39 7.51
CA ALA A 224 27.68 -18.69 6.82
C ALA A 224 28.64 -19.66 6.14
N LEU A 225 29.08 -20.70 6.85
CA LEU A 225 29.95 -21.76 6.31
C LEU A 225 29.32 -22.48 5.11
N PHE A 226 28.06 -22.90 5.23
CA PHE A 226 27.38 -23.65 4.16
C PHE A 226 26.97 -22.79 2.96
N CYS A 227 26.80 -21.49 3.18
CA CYS A 227 26.40 -20.52 2.14
C CYS A 227 27.57 -19.70 1.59
N ASN A 228 28.81 -20.01 2.00
CA ASN A 228 30.04 -19.36 1.53
C ASN A 228 30.03 -17.84 1.73
N MET A 229 29.80 -17.41 2.98
CA MET A 229 29.76 -15.99 3.35
C MET A 229 30.39 -15.73 4.72
N GLU A 230 30.59 -14.45 5.03
CA GLU A 230 31.08 -14.00 6.34
C GLU A 230 29.96 -14.17 7.39
N PRO A 231 30.26 -14.56 8.65
CA PRO A 231 29.23 -14.76 9.67
C PRO A 231 28.37 -13.53 9.97
N ASP A 232 28.93 -12.33 9.88
CA ASP A 232 28.21 -11.04 10.08
C ASP A 232 27.31 -10.65 8.90
N CYS A 233 27.35 -11.41 7.80
CA CYS A 233 26.41 -11.30 6.68
C CYS A 233 25.15 -12.15 6.85
N VAL A 234 25.05 -12.94 7.93
CA VAL A 234 23.85 -13.70 8.29
C VAL A 234 23.09 -12.91 9.35
N ILE A 235 22.07 -12.20 8.94
CA ILE A 235 21.28 -11.27 9.75
C ILE A 235 20.01 -11.98 10.23
N PRO A 236 19.81 -12.18 11.54
CA PRO A 236 18.54 -12.63 12.09
C PRO A 236 17.43 -11.60 11.86
N ASN A 237 16.25 -12.05 11.46
CA ASN A 237 15.04 -11.25 11.34
C ASN A 237 13.91 -11.96 12.11
N THR A 238 13.85 -11.71 13.42
CA THR A 238 12.84 -12.30 14.30
C THR A 238 11.49 -11.62 14.14
N THR A 239 10.42 -12.34 14.50
CA THR A 239 9.07 -11.77 14.52
C THR A 239 9.00 -10.58 15.48
N ALA A 240 8.61 -9.44 14.96
CA ALA A 240 8.43 -8.19 15.71
C ALA A 240 6.99 -8.07 16.25
N SER A 241 6.79 -7.25 17.27
CA SER A 241 5.46 -6.95 17.83
C SER A 241 4.64 -6.04 16.92
N THR A 242 5.30 -5.26 16.07
CA THR A 242 4.72 -4.42 15.02
C THR A 242 5.69 -4.36 13.84
N LEU A 243 5.18 -4.16 12.62
CA LEU A 243 6.00 -4.02 11.42
C LEU A 243 7.00 -2.84 11.55
N TYR A 244 6.60 -1.78 12.25
CA TYR A 244 7.43 -0.58 12.44
C TYR A 244 8.59 -0.78 13.42
N GLU A 245 8.65 -1.90 14.15
CA GLU A 245 9.81 -2.28 14.95
C GLU A 245 10.92 -2.93 14.10
N VAL A 246 10.59 -3.49 12.93
CA VAL A 246 11.54 -4.25 12.10
C VAL A 246 12.79 -3.44 11.73
N PRO A 247 12.74 -2.15 11.35
CA PRO A 247 13.95 -1.35 11.10
C PRO A 247 14.88 -1.30 12.31
N LEU A 248 14.32 -1.15 13.52
CA LEU A 248 15.12 -1.10 14.77
C LEU A 248 15.79 -2.44 15.06
N LEU A 249 15.09 -3.56 14.78
CA LEU A 249 15.66 -4.89 14.92
C LEU A 249 16.79 -5.13 13.92
N LEU A 250 16.57 -4.81 12.64
CA LEU A 250 17.58 -4.99 11.60
C LEU A 250 18.80 -4.07 11.77
N GLU A 251 18.61 -2.86 12.31
CA GLU A 251 19.74 -1.97 12.67
C GLU A 251 20.58 -2.57 13.80
N ARG A 252 19.92 -3.09 14.84
CA ARG A 252 20.59 -3.76 15.97
C ARG A 252 21.39 -4.99 15.51
N GLU A 253 20.85 -5.77 14.56
CA GLU A 253 21.52 -6.92 13.96
C GLU A 253 22.60 -6.51 12.95
N GLY A 254 22.76 -5.21 12.64
CA GLY A 254 23.85 -4.67 11.83
C GLY A 254 23.63 -4.67 10.33
N LEU A 255 22.40 -4.91 9.82
CA LEU A 255 22.12 -5.01 8.37
C LEU A 255 22.66 -3.81 7.60
N ALA A 256 22.29 -2.58 8.00
CA ALA A 256 22.71 -1.39 7.25
C ALA A 256 24.22 -1.15 7.31
N ASN A 257 24.89 -1.50 8.42
CA ASN A 257 26.36 -1.42 8.54
C ASN A 257 27.05 -2.37 7.53
N VAL A 258 26.55 -3.61 7.42
CA VAL A 258 27.08 -4.59 6.46
C VAL A 258 26.84 -4.12 5.02
N VAL A 259 25.66 -3.59 4.70
CA VAL A 259 25.34 -3.02 3.38
C VAL A 259 26.26 -1.86 3.05
N CYS A 260 26.44 -0.88 3.97
CA CYS A 260 27.32 0.26 3.73
C CYS A 260 28.80 -0.17 3.52
N ARG A 261 29.26 -1.15 4.31
CA ARG A 261 30.61 -1.72 4.14
C ARG A 261 30.80 -2.40 2.79
N LYS A 262 29.86 -3.29 2.41
CA LYS A 262 29.95 -4.08 1.16
C LYS A 262 29.88 -3.19 -0.09
N LEU A 263 29.10 -2.12 -0.06
CA LEU A 263 28.93 -1.18 -1.18
C LEU A 263 29.90 0.02 -1.11
N GLU A 264 30.79 0.06 -0.13
CA GLU A 264 31.73 1.19 0.09
C GLU A 264 30.97 2.54 0.18
N LEU A 265 29.82 2.57 0.86
CA LEU A 265 29.01 3.78 1.04
C LEU A 265 29.56 4.61 2.22
N ALA A 266 29.86 5.86 1.98
CA ALA A 266 30.26 6.80 3.00
C ALA A 266 29.00 7.37 3.70
N CYS A 267 28.66 6.84 4.86
CA CYS A 267 27.48 7.27 5.64
C CYS A 267 27.76 7.21 7.16
N GLY A 268 27.03 8.04 7.91
CA GLY A 268 27.07 8.07 9.38
C GLY A 268 26.20 7.03 10.04
N ALA A 269 26.08 7.13 11.36
CA ALA A 269 25.06 6.39 12.12
C ALA A 269 23.66 6.96 11.79
N PRO A 270 22.60 6.12 11.79
CA PRO A 270 21.24 6.61 11.54
C PRO A 270 20.70 7.38 12.75
N ASP A 271 19.91 8.42 12.49
CA ASP A 271 19.06 9.01 13.52
C ASP A 271 17.69 8.31 13.50
N LEU A 272 17.48 7.43 14.47
CA LEU A 272 16.24 6.67 14.65
C LEU A 272 15.43 7.13 15.85
N THR A 273 15.74 8.30 16.43
CA THR A 273 15.11 8.80 17.67
C THR A 273 13.59 8.90 17.51
N ALA A 274 13.10 9.66 16.51
CA ALA A 274 11.67 9.84 16.28
C ALA A 274 10.95 8.50 15.95
N TRP A 275 11.62 7.63 15.19
CA TRP A 275 11.07 6.30 14.87
C TRP A 275 10.97 5.40 16.11
N SER A 276 11.98 5.43 16.98
CA SER A 276 11.98 4.68 18.23
C SER A 276 10.89 5.16 19.21
N GLU A 277 10.70 6.48 19.30
CA GLU A 277 9.63 7.08 20.10
C GLU A 277 8.23 6.68 19.58
N MET A 278 8.05 6.67 18.27
CA MET A 278 6.80 6.20 17.65
C MET A 278 6.54 4.73 18.00
N VAL A 279 7.54 3.85 17.86
CA VAL A 279 7.42 2.43 18.22
C VAL A 279 7.15 2.27 19.71
N ALA A 280 7.75 3.08 20.57
CA ALA A 280 7.45 3.06 21.99
C ALA A 280 5.99 3.44 22.29
N ARG A 281 5.44 4.47 21.62
CA ARG A 281 4.01 4.82 21.74
C ARG A 281 3.09 3.69 21.32
N ILE A 282 3.39 3.02 20.20
CA ILE A 282 2.64 1.83 19.75
C ILE A 282 2.57 0.77 20.85
N LYS A 283 3.70 0.49 21.51
CA LYS A 283 3.80 -0.56 22.53
C LYS A 283 3.17 -0.19 23.89
N THR A 284 2.99 1.08 24.16
CA THR A 284 2.49 1.57 25.47
C THR A 284 1.03 2.00 25.43
N ALA A 285 0.42 2.12 24.26
CA ALA A 285 -1.01 2.40 24.14
C ALA A 285 -1.82 1.31 24.82
N SER A 286 -2.88 1.72 25.56
CA SER A 286 -3.71 0.79 26.35
C SER A 286 -5.22 1.09 26.26
N ARG A 287 -5.61 2.27 25.73
CA ARG A 287 -7.01 2.61 25.50
C ARG A 287 -7.46 2.01 24.17
N HIS A 288 -8.59 1.34 24.15
CA HIS A 288 -9.14 0.71 22.96
C HIS A 288 -10.31 1.50 22.38
N VAL A 289 -10.35 1.62 21.06
CA VAL A 289 -11.45 2.27 20.30
C VAL A 289 -11.95 1.30 19.25
N SER A 290 -13.20 0.85 19.34
CA SER A 290 -13.80 -0.04 18.34
C SER A 290 -14.32 0.77 17.15
N ILE A 291 -13.87 0.43 15.94
CA ILE A 291 -14.30 1.02 14.66
C ILE A 291 -14.85 -0.08 13.77
N ALA A 292 -16.10 0.06 13.31
CA ALA A 292 -16.65 -0.82 12.29
C ALA A 292 -16.12 -0.40 10.91
N LEU A 293 -15.42 -1.31 10.22
CA LEU A 293 -15.08 -1.20 8.81
C LEU A 293 -16.11 -1.99 8.01
N VAL A 294 -17.06 -1.27 7.39
CA VAL A 294 -18.16 -1.87 6.63
C VAL A 294 -17.80 -1.93 5.17
N GLY A 295 -17.35 -3.09 4.71
CA GLY A 295 -16.74 -3.25 3.39
C GLY A 295 -17.24 -4.47 2.62
N LYS A 296 -16.77 -4.57 1.37
CA LYS A 296 -17.08 -5.68 0.45
C LYS A 296 -16.08 -6.84 0.55
N TYR A 297 -14.83 -6.55 0.95
CA TYR A 297 -13.68 -7.47 0.87
C TYR A 297 -13.15 -7.85 2.25
N THR A 298 -14.03 -7.97 3.23
CA THR A 298 -13.68 -8.16 4.65
C THR A 298 -13.15 -9.56 4.99
N GLU A 299 -13.24 -10.52 4.06
CA GLU A 299 -12.66 -11.86 4.22
C GLU A 299 -11.13 -11.90 4.00
N LEU A 300 -10.57 -10.93 3.26
CA LEU A 300 -9.14 -10.75 3.06
C LEU A 300 -8.75 -9.34 3.49
N HIS A 301 -8.13 -9.19 4.64
CA HIS A 301 -7.76 -7.90 5.21
C HIS A 301 -6.80 -7.11 4.31
N ASP A 302 -5.89 -7.79 3.60
CA ASP A 302 -4.96 -7.16 2.65
C ASP A 302 -5.67 -6.35 1.55
N ALA A 303 -6.97 -6.60 1.30
CA ALA A 303 -7.76 -5.79 0.37
C ALA A 303 -7.99 -4.35 0.86
N TYR A 304 -7.82 -4.10 2.15
CA TYR A 304 -7.94 -2.80 2.81
C TYR A 304 -6.69 -2.42 3.62
N LEU A 305 -5.53 -2.95 3.25
CA LEU A 305 -4.29 -2.80 4.00
C LEU A 305 -3.96 -1.34 4.32
N SER A 306 -4.01 -0.44 3.34
CA SER A 306 -3.72 0.98 3.57
C SER A 306 -4.76 1.67 4.47
N VAL A 307 -6.02 1.22 4.46
CA VAL A 307 -7.06 1.71 5.39
C VAL A 307 -6.75 1.24 6.81
N GLU A 308 -6.44 -0.04 7.00
CA GLU A 308 -6.03 -0.63 8.28
C GLU A 308 -4.80 0.09 8.84
N GLU A 309 -3.75 0.25 8.03
CA GLU A 309 -2.54 0.97 8.41
C GLU A 309 -2.83 2.44 8.76
N SER A 310 -3.74 3.11 8.04
CA SER A 310 -4.10 4.50 8.33
C SER A 310 -4.86 4.66 9.64
N LEU A 311 -5.73 3.70 9.96
CA LEU A 311 -6.40 3.63 11.27
C LEU A 311 -5.37 3.38 12.38
N PHE A 312 -4.42 2.50 12.15
CA PHE A 312 -3.32 2.23 13.08
C PHE A 312 -2.43 3.47 13.31
N HIS A 313 -2.05 4.19 12.25
CA HIS A 313 -1.28 5.44 12.35
C HIS A 313 -2.04 6.50 13.16
N ALA A 314 -3.33 6.69 12.84
CA ALA A 314 -4.18 7.64 13.56
C ALA A 314 -4.40 7.22 15.02
N GLY A 315 -4.55 5.93 15.29
CA GLY A 315 -4.63 5.38 16.64
C GLY A 315 -3.37 5.68 17.45
N THR A 316 -2.20 5.42 16.87
CA THR A 316 -0.90 5.71 17.50
C THR A 316 -0.75 7.20 17.83
N ALA A 317 -1.15 8.09 16.94
CA ALA A 317 -1.06 9.53 17.16
C ALA A 317 -2.07 10.04 18.23
N ASN A 318 -3.25 9.40 18.33
CA ASN A 318 -4.27 9.68 19.33
C ASN A 318 -4.04 8.91 20.66
N ASN A 319 -2.95 8.14 20.73
CA ASN A 319 -2.62 7.29 21.89
C ASN A 319 -3.74 6.28 22.24
N VAL A 320 -4.31 5.65 21.22
CA VAL A 320 -5.34 4.59 21.34
C VAL A 320 -5.00 3.41 20.44
N ILE A 321 -5.48 2.23 20.82
CA ILE A 321 -5.48 1.04 19.97
C ILE A 321 -6.82 1.02 19.24
N VAL A 322 -6.79 0.98 17.90
CA VAL A 322 -8.01 0.84 17.10
C VAL A 322 -8.29 -0.64 16.91
N ASP A 323 -9.40 -1.10 17.46
CA ASP A 323 -9.93 -2.44 17.23
C ASP A 323 -10.90 -2.39 16.04
N ILE A 324 -10.49 -2.98 14.92
CA ILE A 324 -11.31 -2.99 13.69
C ILE A 324 -12.33 -4.13 13.77
N ASN A 325 -13.62 -3.77 13.80
CA ASN A 325 -14.72 -4.71 13.61
C ASN A 325 -15.01 -4.82 12.10
N TRP A 326 -14.59 -5.93 11.51
CA TRP A 326 -14.77 -6.21 10.08
C TRP A 326 -16.21 -6.62 9.79
N VAL A 327 -16.97 -5.80 9.07
CA VAL A 327 -18.38 -6.02 8.76
C VAL A 327 -18.57 -6.24 7.27
N ASP A 328 -19.00 -7.44 6.88
CA ASP A 328 -19.41 -7.73 5.51
C ASP A 328 -20.71 -6.99 5.20
N SER A 329 -20.62 -5.98 4.34
CA SER A 329 -21.76 -5.13 3.98
C SER A 329 -22.91 -5.90 3.34
N SER A 330 -22.68 -7.06 2.73
CA SER A 330 -23.75 -7.88 2.15
C SER A 330 -24.65 -8.57 3.19
N LYS A 331 -24.19 -8.63 4.45
CA LYS A 331 -24.90 -9.24 5.58
C LYS A 331 -25.53 -8.21 6.52
N LEU A 332 -25.25 -6.92 6.32
CA LEU A 332 -25.78 -5.85 7.15
C LEU A 332 -27.17 -5.41 6.66
N THR A 333 -28.14 -5.42 7.55
CA THR A 333 -29.52 -5.03 7.29
C THR A 333 -30.03 -4.06 8.37
N GLN A 334 -31.17 -3.40 8.14
CA GLN A 334 -31.79 -2.52 9.14
C GLN A 334 -32.10 -3.25 10.46
N GLU A 335 -32.49 -4.53 10.37
CA GLU A 335 -32.88 -5.31 11.54
C GLU A 335 -31.69 -5.69 12.42
N ASN A 336 -30.50 -5.88 11.84
CA ASN A 336 -29.32 -6.28 12.61
C ASN A 336 -28.32 -5.14 12.86
N ALA A 337 -28.57 -3.94 12.34
CA ALA A 337 -27.63 -2.80 12.42
C ALA A 337 -27.25 -2.45 13.87
N GLU A 338 -28.22 -2.40 14.77
CA GLU A 338 -27.99 -2.13 16.21
C GLU A 338 -27.07 -3.20 16.84
N ALA A 339 -27.33 -4.48 16.54
CA ALA A 339 -26.52 -5.57 17.09
C ALA A 339 -25.09 -5.58 16.57
N VAL A 340 -24.87 -5.16 15.31
CA VAL A 340 -23.56 -5.18 14.65
C VAL A 340 -22.77 -3.90 14.92
N LEU A 341 -23.41 -2.74 14.90
CA LEU A 341 -22.75 -1.43 14.91
C LEU A 341 -22.86 -0.70 16.26
N GLY A 342 -23.84 -1.05 17.11
CA GLY A 342 -24.16 -0.30 18.33
C GLY A 342 -23.03 -0.21 19.36
N GLY A 343 -22.09 -1.17 19.35
CA GLY A 343 -20.89 -1.16 20.19
C GLY A 343 -19.70 -0.40 19.61
N CYS A 344 -19.81 0.14 18.39
CA CYS A 344 -18.68 0.81 17.73
C CYS A 344 -18.67 2.32 18.03
N ALA A 345 -17.49 2.86 18.27
CA ALA A 345 -17.27 4.28 18.48
C ALA A 345 -17.18 5.07 17.17
N GLY A 346 -16.91 4.41 16.05
CA GLY A 346 -16.86 4.98 14.71
C GLY A 346 -17.22 3.96 13.64
N ILE A 347 -17.69 4.44 12.48
CA ILE A 347 -18.04 3.63 11.31
C ILE A 347 -17.29 4.16 10.11
N LEU A 348 -16.52 3.30 9.45
CA LEU A 348 -15.78 3.60 8.22
C LEU A 348 -16.31 2.77 7.08
N VAL A 349 -16.65 3.41 5.96
CA VAL A 349 -17.02 2.75 4.70
C VAL A 349 -15.93 3.02 3.67
N PRO A 350 -15.13 2.01 3.30
CA PRO A 350 -14.00 2.17 2.38
C PRO A 350 -14.43 2.16 0.91
N GLY A 351 -13.46 2.35 0.01
CA GLY A 351 -13.61 2.18 -1.43
C GLY A 351 -14.01 0.76 -1.84
N GLY A 352 -14.54 0.61 -3.05
CA GLY A 352 -14.91 -0.68 -3.63
C GLY A 352 -15.59 -0.53 -4.97
N PHE A 353 -15.75 -1.62 -5.74
CA PHE A 353 -16.38 -1.66 -7.05
C PHE A 353 -17.54 -2.65 -7.08
N GLY A 354 -18.50 -2.42 -8.02
CA GLY A 354 -19.67 -3.27 -8.25
C GLY A 354 -20.78 -3.06 -7.22
N ASP A 355 -21.91 -3.73 -7.43
CA ASP A 355 -23.17 -3.52 -6.72
C ASP A 355 -23.33 -4.32 -5.40
N ARG A 356 -22.50 -5.35 -5.20
CA ARG A 356 -22.59 -6.22 -4.02
C ARG A 356 -22.45 -5.42 -2.72
N GLY A 357 -23.43 -5.56 -1.80
CA GLY A 357 -23.39 -5.01 -0.44
C GLY A 357 -23.62 -3.51 -0.34
N ILE A 358 -24.06 -2.83 -1.40
CA ILE A 358 -24.36 -1.39 -1.42
C ILE A 358 -25.44 -1.02 -0.39
N GLU A 359 -26.54 -1.78 -0.32
CA GLU A 359 -27.63 -1.49 0.61
C GLU A 359 -27.17 -1.58 2.08
N GLY A 360 -26.33 -2.57 2.42
CA GLY A 360 -25.77 -2.64 3.78
C GLY A 360 -24.81 -1.47 4.10
N MET A 361 -24.07 -0.94 3.12
CA MET A 361 -23.27 0.27 3.33
C MET A 361 -24.16 1.50 3.55
N ILE A 362 -25.32 1.60 2.83
CA ILE A 362 -26.32 2.67 3.03
C ILE A 362 -26.90 2.56 4.44
N VAL A 363 -27.23 1.35 4.92
CA VAL A 363 -27.67 1.10 6.30
C VAL A 363 -26.61 1.58 7.31
N ALA A 364 -25.34 1.30 7.08
CA ALA A 364 -24.25 1.75 7.95
C ALA A 364 -24.15 3.28 8.03
N ALA A 365 -24.23 3.96 6.87
CA ALA A 365 -24.20 5.42 6.80
C ALA A 365 -25.42 6.04 7.50
N GLN A 366 -26.64 5.48 7.31
CA GLN A 366 -27.86 5.90 7.97
C GLN A 366 -27.75 5.72 9.49
N TYR A 367 -27.28 4.55 9.92
CA TYR A 367 -27.08 4.25 11.33
C TYR A 367 -26.11 5.26 11.98
N ALA A 368 -24.98 5.52 11.35
CA ALA A 368 -24.01 6.51 11.82
C ALA A 368 -24.63 7.92 11.94
N ARG A 369 -25.33 8.38 10.90
CA ARG A 369 -25.94 9.71 10.87
C ARG A 369 -27.02 9.88 11.95
N THR A 370 -27.92 8.92 12.08
CA THR A 370 -29.07 9.01 13.00
C THR A 370 -28.68 8.83 14.47
N HIS A 371 -27.65 8.01 14.76
CA HIS A 371 -27.16 7.76 16.12
C HIS A 371 -25.98 8.65 16.52
N LYS A 372 -25.61 9.64 15.66
CA LYS A 372 -24.50 10.56 15.91
C LYS A 372 -23.16 9.84 16.17
N ILE A 373 -22.94 8.70 15.49
CA ILE A 373 -21.68 7.97 15.53
C ILE A 373 -20.76 8.54 14.44
N PRO A 374 -19.50 8.84 14.74
CA PRO A 374 -18.53 9.27 13.75
C PRO A 374 -18.55 8.38 12.50
N TYR A 375 -18.72 9.01 11.34
CA TYR A 375 -18.73 8.35 10.02
C TYR A 375 -17.59 8.87 9.14
N PHE A 376 -16.84 7.95 8.55
CA PHE A 376 -15.85 8.29 7.54
C PHE A 376 -16.08 7.47 6.27
N GLY A 377 -16.42 8.14 5.17
CA GLY A 377 -16.63 7.53 3.85
C GLY A 377 -15.48 7.81 2.91
N ILE A 378 -14.91 6.78 2.30
CA ILE A 378 -13.78 6.88 1.35
C ILE A 378 -14.25 6.41 -0.02
N CYS A 379 -14.08 7.22 -1.06
CA CYS A 379 -14.41 6.93 -2.46
C CYS A 379 -15.86 6.42 -2.59
N LEU A 380 -16.09 5.11 -2.72
CA LEU A 380 -17.44 4.54 -2.67
C LEU A 380 -18.18 4.95 -1.38
N GLY A 381 -17.50 5.01 -0.25
CA GLY A 381 -18.09 5.43 1.02
C GLY A 381 -18.65 6.85 1.00
N MET A 382 -18.03 7.78 0.26
CA MET A 382 -18.63 9.10 0.01
C MET A 382 -19.88 9.00 -0.85
N GLN A 383 -19.83 8.21 -1.92
CA GLN A 383 -20.99 8.01 -2.80
C GLN A 383 -22.17 7.40 -2.03
N ILE A 384 -21.90 6.44 -1.14
CA ILE A 384 -22.89 5.85 -0.23
C ILE A 384 -23.50 6.91 0.70
N ALA A 385 -22.70 7.80 1.28
CA ALA A 385 -23.19 8.87 2.15
C ALA A 385 -24.14 9.82 1.39
N VAL A 386 -23.83 10.13 0.13
CA VAL A 386 -24.66 10.95 -0.75
C VAL A 386 -25.98 10.24 -1.08
N ILE A 387 -25.94 8.97 -1.45
CA ILE A 387 -27.14 8.17 -1.76
C ILE A 387 -28.03 8.04 -0.49
N GLU A 388 -27.43 7.73 0.65
CA GLU A 388 -28.16 7.64 1.94
C GLU A 388 -28.89 8.94 2.24
N PHE A 389 -28.16 10.06 2.15
CA PHE A 389 -28.73 11.38 2.43
C PHE A 389 -29.87 11.75 1.47
N ALA A 390 -29.71 11.44 0.19
CA ALA A 390 -30.75 11.66 -0.81
C ALA A 390 -32.02 10.86 -0.50
N ARG A 391 -31.88 9.58 -0.14
CA ARG A 391 -33.04 8.71 0.15
C ARG A 391 -33.76 9.10 1.44
N HIS A 392 -33.01 9.35 2.52
CA HIS A 392 -33.59 9.44 3.85
C HIS A 392 -33.74 10.88 4.39
N VAL A 393 -33.08 11.87 3.77
CA VAL A 393 -33.23 13.28 4.16
C VAL A 393 -33.97 14.08 3.10
N LEU A 394 -33.61 13.91 1.79
CA LEU A 394 -34.30 14.58 0.71
C LEU A 394 -35.60 13.87 0.26
N GLY A 395 -35.79 12.59 0.67
CA GLY A 395 -36.97 11.81 0.33
C GLY A 395 -37.00 11.28 -1.11
N TRP A 396 -35.85 11.18 -1.77
CA TRP A 396 -35.71 10.62 -3.12
C TRP A 396 -35.44 9.12 -3.04
N GLU A 397 -36.49 8.33 -2.83
CA GLU A 397 -36.41 6.89 -2.54
C GLU A 397 -35.64 6.09 -3.62
N ASP A 398 -35.67 6.55 -4.88
CA ASP A 398 -35.00 5.93 -6.02
C ASP A 398 -33.58 6.48 -6.25
N ALA A 399 -33.07 7.39 -5.40
CA ALA A 399 -31.73 7.96 -5.58
C ALA A 399 -30.67 6.85 -5.54
N HIS A 400 -29.78 6.87 -6.54
CA HIS A 400 -28.72 5.86 -6.68
C HIS A 400 -27.51 6.41 -7.46
N SER A 401 -26.48 5.55 -7.57
CA SER A 401 -25.42 5.74 -8.57
C SER A 401 -25.86 5.16 -9.90
N ALA A 402 -25.58 5.89 -10.99
CA ALA A 402 -25.75 5.39 -12.35
C ALA A 402 -24.85 4.16 -12.66
N GLU A 403 -23.86 3.85 -11.81
CA GLU A 403 -23.08 2.60 -11.89
C GLU A 403 -23.92 1.37 -11.56
N PHE A 404 -24.87 1.49 -10.63
CA PHE A 404 -25.64 0.37 -10.09
C PHE A 404 -27.07 0.33 -10.63
N ASP A 405 -27.64 1.49 -10.94
CA ASP A 405 -28.95 1.64 -11.59
C ASP A 405 -28.92 2.76 -12.64
N GLU A 406 -28.73 2.38 -13.90
CA GLU A 406 -28.69 3.31 -15.03
C GLU A 406 -30.06 3.98 -15.33
N PHE A 407 -31.14 3.48 -14.76
CA PHE A 407 -32.52 3.98 -14.98
C PHE A 407 -33.05 4.81 -13.82
N THR A 408 -32.27 5.04 -12.78
CA THR A 408 -32.69 5.88 -11.65
C THR A 408 -33.06 7.30 -12.14
N LYS A 409 -34.12 7.87 -11.57
CA LYS A 409 -34.52 9.26 -11.86
C LYS A 409 -33.66 10.29 -11.12
N HIS A 410 -33.01 9.86 -10.04
CA HIS A 410 -32.11 10.70 -9.26
C HIS A 410 -30.69 10.08 -9.23
N PRO A 411 -29.95 10.16 -10.35
CA PRO A 411 -28.57 9.70 -10.40
C PRO A 411 -27.66 10.69 -9.65
N VAL A 412 -27.73 10.66 -8.30
CA VAL A 412 -26.96 11.56 -7.45
C VAL A 412 -25.45 11.31 -7.53
N ILE A 413 -25.07 10.14 -8.04
CA ILE A 413 -23.72 9.77 -8.45
C ILE A 413 -23.80 9.36 -9.93
N ASP A 414 -23.02 10.02 -10.77
CA ASP A 414 -23.01 9.76 -12.24
C ASP A 414 -21.59 9.60 -12.75
N ILE A 415 -21.48 9.03 -13.95
CA ILE A 415 -20.20 8.82 -14.64
C ILE A 415 -19.61 10.18 -15.07
N MET A 416 -18.33 10.38 -14.83
CA MET A 416 -17.62 11.56 -15.33
C MET A 416 -17.76 11.69 -16.85
N PRO A 417 -18.04 12.87 -17.40
CA PRO A 417 -18.22 13.07 -18.85
C PRO A 417 -17.07 12.49 -19.68
N GLU A 418 -15.84 12.62 -19.20
CA GLU A 418 -14.61 12.15 -19.84
C GLU A 418 -14.51 10.61 -19.86
N GLN A 419 -15.27 9.93 -18.99
CA GLN A 419 -15.28 8.47 -18.86
C GLN A 419 -16.35 7.78 -19.76
N LYS A 420 -17.31 8.52 -20.32
CA LYS A 420 -18.46 7.96 -21.09
C LYS A 420 -18.04 7.22 -22.36
N SER A 421 -16.89 7.54 -22.97
CA SER A 421 -16.41 6.93 -24.22
C SER A 421 -15.36 5.83 -24.03
N ILE A 422 -15.00 5.48 -22.79
CA ILE A 422 -13.90 4.55 -22.51
C ILE A 422 -14.39 3.11 -22.60
N THR A 423 -13.77 2.31 -23.48
CA THR A 423 -14.05 0.88 -23.66
C THR A 423 -13.05 -0.02 -22.94
N GLN A 424 -11.79 0.41 -22.81
CA GLN A 424 -10.77 -0.31 -22.05
C GLN A 424 -10.85 0.09 -20.56
N LYS A 425 -10.98 -0.88 -19.65
CA LYS A 425 -11.19 -0.59 -18.22
C LYS A 425 -9.91 -0.39 -17.43
N GLY A 426 -8.81 -1.06 -17.77
CA GLY A 426 -7.53 -0.95 -17.04
C GLY A 426 -6.85 0.39 -17.28
N GLY A 427 -6.35 1.04 -16.23
CA GLY A 427 -5.55 2.27 -16.30
C GLY A 427 -6.25 3.51 -16.84
N THR A 428 -7.60 3.54 -16.88
CA THR A 428 -8.37 4.60 -17.54
C THR A 428 -9.32 5.37 -16.61
N MET A 429 -9.33 5.07 -15.32
CA MET A 429 -10.05 5.85 -14.32
C MET A 429 -9.38 7.21 -14.09
N ARG A 430 -9.98 8.07 -13.28
CA ARG A 430 -9.30 9.21 -12.69
C ARG A 430 -8.31 8.67 -11.65
N LEU A 431 -7.03 8.60 -12.03
CA LEU A 431 -5.96 7.94 -11.28
C LEU A 431 -4.87 8.93 -10.89
N GLY A 432 -4.37 8.81 -9.67
CA GLY A 432 -3.24 9.61 -9.17
C GLY A 432 -3.64 10.85 -8.41
N ALA A 433 -2.68 11.73 -8.18
CA ALA A 433 -2.84 12.91 -7.36
C ALA A 433 -3.50 14.06 -8.14
N TYR A 434 -4.59 14.59 -7.58
CA TYR A 434 -5.26 15.78 -8.10
C TYR A 434 -5.43 16.84 -7.01
N PRO A 435 -5.39 18.13 -7.39
CA PRO A 435 -5.58 19.21 -6.46
C PRO A 435 -7.04 19.30 -6.00
N CYS A 436 -7.23 19.67 -4.72
CA CYS A 436 -8.52 19.97 -4.13
C CYS A 436 -8.43 21.26 -3.31
N VAL A 437 -9.43 22.13 -3.42
CA VAL A 437 -9.56 23.38 -2.68
C VAL A 437 -10.60 23.17 -1.58
N LEU A 438 -10.18 23.39 -0.34
CA LEU A 438 -11.02 23.24 0.85
C LEU A 438 -11.71 24.56 1.20
N SER A 439 -12.96 24.48 1.63
CA SER A 439 -13.70 25.63 2.13
C SER A 439 -13.10 26.12 3.45
N GLU A 440 -12.84 27.42 3.56
CA GLU A 440 -12.40 28.02 4.81
C GLU A 440 -13.40 27.76 5.94
N GLY A 441 -12.88 27.40 7.13
CA GLY A 441 -13.70 27.06 8.28
C GLY A 441 -14.32 25.67 8.27
N SER A 442 -14.11 24.87 7.22
CA SER A 442 -14.50 23.46 7.21
C SER A 442 -13.63 22.63 8.16
N ARG A 443 -14.16 21.49 8.61
CA ARG A 443 -13.43 20.52 9.43
C ARG A 443 -12.18 20.03 8.72
N ALA A 444 -12.30 19.71 7.43
CA ALA A 444 -11.17 19.29 6.61
C ALA A 444 -10.08 20.38 6.57
N ALA A 445 -10.42 21.64 6.31
CA ALA A 445 -9.41 22.73 6.28
C ALA A 445 -8.71 22.91 7.63
N ALA A 446 -9.44 22.78 8.74
CA ALA A 446 -8.85 22.85 10.08
C ALA A 446 -7.85 21.73 10.35
N LEU A 447 -8.15 20.50 9.91
CA LEU A 447 -7.28 19.32 10.11
C LEU A 447 -6.04 19.36 9.21
N TYR A 448 -6.18 19.78 7.95
CA TYR A 448 -5.04 19.92 7.04
C TYR A 448 -4.17 21.15 7.37
N GLY A 449 -4.72 22.14 8.07
CA GLY A 449 -4.04 23.41 8.36
C GLY A 449 -3.77 24.27 7.10
N LYS A 450 -4.45 23.97 5.99
CA LYS A 450 -4.34 24.67 4.70
C LYS A 450 -5.59 24.44 3.85
N THR A 451 -5.81 25.29 2.86
CA THR A 451 -6.97 25.21 1.96
C THR A 451 -6.67 24.55 0.62
N GLU A 452 -5.42 24.42 0.22
CA GLU A 452 -5.04 23.70 -0.99
C GLU A 452 -4.36 22.39 -0.65
N ILE A 453 -4.91 21.28 -1.13
CA ILE A 453 -4.39 19.94 -0.92
C ILE A 453 -4.29 19.21 -2.25
N SER A 454 -3.58 18.09 -2.25
CA SER A 454 -3.51 17.18 -3.41
C SER A 454 -3.61 15.75 -2.90
N GLU A 455 -4.59 14.99 -3.42
CA GLU A 455 -4.91 13.65 -2.95
C GLU A 455 -5.03 12.67 -4.11
N ARG A 456 -4.83 11.36 -3.84
CA ARG A 456 -4.85 10.30 -4.85
C ARG A 456 -6.26 9.79 -5.09
N HIS A 457 -6.61 9.63 -6.36
CA HIS A 457 -7.91 9.18 -6.82
C HIS A 457 -7.83 7.83 -7.52
N ARG A 458 -8.96 7.09 -7.47
CA ARG A 458 -9.17 5.84 -8.21
C ARG A 458 -10.67 5.63 -8.42
N HIS A 459 -11.30 6.40 -9.32
CA HIS A 459 -12.75 6.30 -9.56
C HIS A 459 -13.15 6.76 -10.97
N ARG A 460 -14.39 6.37 -11.39
CA ARG A 460 -15.04 6.78 -12.65
C ARG A 460 -16.29 7.60 -12.42
N TYR A 461 -16.96 7.36 -11.29
CA TYR A 461 -18.21 7.97 -10.90
C TYR A 461 -17.96 9.03 -9.84
N GLU A 462 -18.81 10.05 -9.83
CA GLU A 462 -18.66 11.21 -8.97
C GLU A 462 -20.01 11.80 -8.59
N PHE A 463 -20.02 12.75 -7.64
CA PHE A 463 -21.19 13.49 -7.23
C PHE A 463 -21.79 14.28 -8.41
N CYS A 464 -23.11 14.12 -8.66
CA CYS A 464 -23.82 14.81 -9.72
C CYS A 464 -24.21 16.23 -9.28
N ASN A 465 -23.60 17.24 -9.90
CA ASN A 465 -23.79 18.66 -9.53
C ASN A 465 -25.20 19.18 -9.75
N ASP A 466 -26.02 18.54 -10.59
CA ASP A 466 -27.39 18.95 -10.85
C ASP A 466 -28.25 18.94 -9.57
N PHE A 467 -27.86 18.15 -8.58
CA PHE A 467 -28.54 18.01 -7.29
C PHE A 467 -27.86 18.78 -6.15
N ARG A 468 -26.71 19.42 -6.38
CA ARG A 468 -25.85 20.02 -5.35
C ARG A 468 -26.57 21.00 -4.45
N ASP A 469 -27.39 21.90 -5.02
CA ASP A 469 -28.10 22.94 -4.25
C ASP A 469 -29.10 22.33 -3.26
N ALA A 470 -29.76 21.22 -3.63
CA ALA A 470 -30.69 20.53 -2.75
C ALA A 470 -29.97 19.90 -1.55
N PHE A 471 -28.79 19.31 -1.76
CA PHE A 471 -27.96 18.76 -0.67
C PHE A 471 -27.50 19.83 0.30
N VAL A 472 -26.99 20.96 -0.24
CA VAL A 472 -26.53 22.09 0.57
C VAL A 472 -27.68 22.68 1.39
N ALA A 473 -28.85 22.87 0.79
CA ALA A 473 -30.02 23.38 1.47
C ALA A 473 -30.50 22.46 2.62
N ALA A 474 -30.28 21.16 2.50
CA ALA A 474 -30.62 20.16 3.52
C ALA A 474 -29.48 19.91 4.54
N GLY A 475 -28.30 20.52 4.36
CA GLY A 475 -27.21 20.50 5.34
C GLY A 475 -26.03 19.59 5.02
N LEU A 476 -26.03 18.82 3.89
CA LEU A 476 -24.85 18.12 3.43
C LEU A 476 -24.01 19.05 2.56
N VAL A 477 -22.88 19.52 3.08
CA VAL A 477 -22.10 20.61 2.51
C VAL A 477 -20.87 20.07 1.78
N PRO A 478 -20.67 20.36 0.48
CA PRO A 478 -19.40 20.17 -0.20
C PRO A 478 -18.34 21.11 0.39
N THR A 479 -17.34 20.56 1.05
CA THR A 479 -16.26 21.32 1.69
C THR A 479 -14.92 21.19 1.02
N GLY A 480 -14.78 20.28 0.04
CA GLY A 480 -13.64 20.15 -0.85
C GLY A 480 -14.10 20.07 -2.29
N LEU A 481 -13.49 20.86 -3.16
CA LEU A 481 -13.82 20.94 -4.58
C LEU A 481 -12.56 20.88 -5.44
N SER A 482 -12.67 20.41 -6.69
CA SER A 482 -11.63 20.64 -7.70
C SER A 482 -11.40 22.14 -7.90
N PRO A 483 -10.21 22.59 -8.35
CA PRO A 483 -9.90 24.03 -8.51
C PRO A 483 -10.87 24.79 -9.41
N ASP A 484 -11.49 24.13 -10.38
CA ASP A 484 -12.52 24.67 -11.26
C ASP A 484 -13.93 24.66 -10.62
N GLY A 485 -14.07 24.11 -9.40
CA GLY A 485 -15.32 24.00 -8.64
C GLY A 485 -16.29 22.95 -9.18
N ARG A 486 -15.90 22.18 -10.18
CA ARG A 486 -16.77 21.23 -10.89
C ARG A 486 -16.94 19.90 -10.15
N LEU A 487 -15.86 19.37 -9.55
CA LEU A 487 -15.89 18.07 -8.88
C LEU A 487 -16.01 18.27 -7.37
N VAL A 488 -16.88 17.48 -6.74
CA VAL A 488 -17.03 17.46 -5.29
C VAL A 488 -16.10 16.38 -4.73
N GLU A 489 -15.12 16.82 -3.95
CA GLU A 489 -14.06 15.97 -3.41
C GLU A 489 -14.28 15.59 -1.95
N ILE A 490 -14.93 16.45 -1.17
CA ILE A 490 -15.29 16.20 0.24
C ILE A 490 -16.69 16.70 0.52
N VAL A 491 -17.48 15.93 1.27
CA VAL A 491 -18.75 16.35 1.85
C VAL A 491 -18.72 16.20 3.37
N GLU A 492 -19.37 17.15 4.07
CA GLU A 492 -19.50 17.16 5.52
C GLU A 492 -20.92 17.44 5.97
N LEU A 493 -21.33 16.87 7.12
CA LEU A 493 -22.46 17.33 7.91
C LEU A 493 -21.93 18.14 9.10
N PRO A 494 -21.99 19.48 9.06
CA PRO A 494 -21.43 20.34 10.11
C PRO A 494 -22.05 20.10 11.49
N ASP A 495 -23.36 19.82 11.55
CA ASP A 495 -24.12 19.58 12.80
C ASP A 495 -23.95 18.17 13.38
N HIS A 496 -23.13 17.33 12.72
CA HIS A 496 -22.79 15.99 13.21
C HIS A 496 -21.44 16.04 13.94
N PRO A 497 -21.24 15.28 15.04
CA PRO A 497 -19.94 15.23 15.73
C PRO A 497 -18.77 14.93 14.78
N TRP A 498 -18.93 13.98 13.87
CA TRP A 498 -18.05 13.69 12.76
C TRP A 498 -18.82 12.95 11.67
N PHE A 499 -19.10 13.61 10.56
CA PHE A 499 -19.62 12.98 9.36
C PHE A 499 -18.90 13.63 8.19
N THR A 500 -17.85 12.96 7.72
CA THR A 500 -16.98 13.46 6.66
C THR A 500 -16.76 12.34 5.67
N ALA A 501 -16.85 12.64 4.39
CA ALA A 501 -16.57 11.67 3.35
C ALA A 501 -15.82 12.32 2.18
N CYS A 502 -14.89 11.58 1.56
CA CYS A 502 -14.04 12.07 0.48
C CYS A 502 -14.06 11.13 -0.73
N GLN A 503 -13.95 11.70 -1.95
CA GLN A 503 -13.92 10.93 -3.19
C GLN A 503 -12.55 10.33 -3.47
N PHE A 504 -11.50 10.95 -2.97
CA PHE A 504 -10.13 10.46 -3.06
C PHE A 504 -9.84 9.38 -2.00
N HIS A 505 -8.63 8.82 -2.07
CA HIS A 505 -8.12 7.75 -1.20
C HIS A 505 -7.04 8.29 -0.24
N PRO A 506 -7.41 8.85 0.93
CA PRO A 506 -6.47 9.41 1.90
C PRO A 506 -5.53 8.37 2.51
N GLU A 507 -5.94 7.09 2.51
CA GLU A 507 -5.16 5.97 3.02
C GLU A 507 -3.81 5.81 2.32
N PHE A 508 -3.69 6.18 1.05
CA PHE A 508 -2.43 6.05 0.31
C PHE A 508 -1.37 7.07 0.73
N LYS A 509 -1.77 8.16 1.40
CA LYS A 509 -0.83 9.20 1.86
C LYS A 509 -0.58 9.19 3.36
N SER A 510 -1.17 8.27 4.12
CA SER A 510 -0.91 8.13 5.56
C SER A 510 0.48 7.55 5.82
N ARG A 511 1.15 8.06 6.84
CA ARG A 511 2.48 7.62 7.27
C ARG A 511 2.47 7.32 8.79
N PRO A 512 3.28 6.40 9.29
CA PRO A 512 3.27 6.02 10.70
C PRO A 512 3.67 7.16 11.64
N ASP A 513 4.56 8.04 11.21
CA ASP A 513 5.02 9.22 11.94
C ASP A 513 4.23 10.50 11.58
N ARG A 514 3.36 10.44 10.56
CA ARG A 514 2.52 11.54 10.08
C ARG A 514 1.20 10.99 9.53
N PRO A 515 0.25 10.61 10.42
CA PRO A 515 -1.04 10.08 9.99
C PRO A 515 -1.79 11.08 9.13
N HIS A 516 -2.57 10.56 8.17
CA HIS A 516 -3.36 11.41 7.31
C HIS A 516 -4.40 12.21 8.13
N PRO A 517 -4.58 13.53 7.90
CA PRO A 517 -5.40 14.40 8.74
C PRO A 517 -6.84 13.92 8.92
N LEU A 518 -7.49 13.40 7.86
CA LEU A 518 -8.87 12.91 7.96
C LEU A 518 -8.97 11.63 8.82
N PHE A 519 -8.01 10.73 8.75
CA PHE A 519 -7.96 9.56 9.63
C PHE A 519 -7.68 9.96 11.08
N PHE A 520 -6.75 10.91 11.28
CA PHE A 520 -6.46 11.43 12.62
C PHE A 520 -7.71 11.99 13.29
N GLY A 521 -8.44 12.90 12.63
CA GLY A 521 -9.64 13.52 13.19
C GLY A 521 -10.79 12.54 13.35
N PHE A 522 -10.95 11.56 12.46
CA PHE A 522 -11.96 10.51 12.61
C PHE A 522 -11.72 9.66 13.86
N VAL A 523 -10.48 9.21 14.07
CA VAL A 523 -10.12 8.41 15.25
C VAL A 523 -10.19 9.25 16.53
N GLU A 524 -9.81 10.54 16.49
CA GLU A 524 -9.98 11.49 17.60
C GLU A 524 -11.46 11.61 18.01
N ALA A 525 -12.35 11.81 17.03
CA ALA A 525 -13.79 11.91 17.26
C ALA A 525 -14.36 10.59 17.84
N ALA A 526 -13.93 9.44 17.33
CA ALA A 526 -14.32 8.14 17.86
C ALA A 526 -13.81 7.93 19.29
N ALA A 527 -12.55 8.27 19.57
CA ALA A 527 -11.94 8.17 20.90
C ALA A 527 -12.60 9.08 21.95
N SER A 528 -13.20 10.17 21.51
CA SER A 528 -13.91 11.11 22.40
C SER A 528 -15.26 10.59 22.91
N ARG A 529 -15.77 9.45 22.36
CA ARG A 529 -17.04 8.82 22.77
C ARG A 529 -16.87 7.82 23.91
N ILE A 530 -15.66 7.42 24.22
CA ILE A 530 -15.28 6.45 25.26
C ILE A 530 -14.46 7.18 26.33
#